data_b47346294d331a7709ef21ea06907786
#
_entry.id   b47346294d331a7709ef21ea06907786
#
_cell.length_a   1.000
_cell.length_b   1.000
_cell.length_c   1.000
_cell.angle_alpha   90.00
_cell.angle_beta   90.00
_cell.angle_gamma   90.00
#
_symmetry.space_group_name_H-M   'P 1'
#
loop_
_entity.id
_entity.type
_entity.pdbx_description
1 polymer ?
#
loop_
_entity_poly.entity_id
_entity_poly.type
_entity_poly.pdbx_seq_one_letter_code
_entity_poly.pdbx_strand_id
1 'polypeptide(L)'
;NNDLEVAMDVLRHFKLAHRLRVAASEITESLPLMKVSDYLTWLAEAILAQVLALAWRQMVTKHGTPRRADGSPCDPDFIIVGYGKVGGIELGHGSDLDLVFIHDADSLAETDGGKPVDGTQFFARLGQRIVHLLNTQTASGPLYEVDMRLRPSGASGLLVSSLAAFERYQEGEAWTWEHQALVRARVLVGCPRVTTAFEAIRGRVLGLERDLAELRQEVSAMRAKMRDNLGTRETMAGKAANAFDTQQSFDLKHDAGGIVDIEFMVQYAVLAWSSRHPQLLRYTDNIRILDGLRDAGLLTESDVGLLQEAYKAFRAVAHRQALQKQPGKVPADQLASERHTVLRIWSEMGLL
;
A
#
# COMPACT_ATOMS: atom_id res chain seq x y z
N ASN A 1 21.83 24.72 0.58
CA ASN A 1 20.97 24.24 1.69
C ASN A 1 19.69 25.05 1.80
N ASN A 2 19.74 26.39 1.64
CA ASN A 2 18.56 27.23 1.79
C ASN A 2 17.42 26.90 0.80
N ASP A 3 17.73 26.59 -0.45
CA ASP A 3 16.75 26.24 -1.49
C ASP A 3 16.01 24.94 -1.21
N LEU A 4 16.68 23.96 -0.55
CA LEU A 4 16.05 22.69 -0.21
C LEU A 4 15.06 22.85 0.95
N GLU A 5 15.42 23.60 1.99
CA GLU A 5 14.53 23.88 3.12
C GLU A 5 13.27 24.58 2.65
N VAL A 6 13.41 25.61 1.80
CA VAL A 6 12.29 26.31 1.18
C VAL A 6 11.42 25.36 0.37
N ALA A 7 12.01 24.49 -0.47
CA ALA A 7 11.25 23.53 -1.26
C ALA A 7 10.47 22.54 -0.38
N MET A 8 11.10 22.06 0.72
CA MET A 8 10.44 21.16 1.66
C MET A 8 9.29 21.86 2.42
N ASP A 9 9.45 23.11 2.80
CA ASP A 9 8.39 23.86 3.46
C ASP A 9 7.22 24.14 2.52
N VAL A 10 7.48 24.47 1.27
CA VAL A 10 6.44 24.62 0.24
C VAL A 10 5.63 23.33 0.09
N LEU A 11 6.30 22.16 0.00
CA LEU A 11 5.60 20.88 -0.09
C LEU A 11 4.74 20.58 1.14
N ARG A 12 5.21 20.95 2.35
CA ARG A 12 4.43 20.77 3.59
C ARG A 12 3.21 21.66 3.63
N HIS A 13 3.36 22.93 3.31
CA HIS A 13 2.23 23.86 3.24
C HIS A 13 1.21 23.43 2.18
N PHE A 14 1.68 22.99 1.02
CA PHE A 14 0.84 22.42 -0.03
C PHE A 14 0.05 21.21 0.50
N LYS A 15 0.72 20.25 1.13
CA LYS A 15 0.05 19.09 1.75
C LYS A 15 -1.00 19.50 2.78
N LEU A 16 -0.64 20.37 3.71
CA LEU A 16 -1.54 20.79 4.80
C LEU A 16 -2.77 21.51 4.26
N ALA A 17 -2.59 22.44 3.31
CA ALA A 17 -3.68 23.18 2.70
C ALA A 17 -4.67 22.25 1.96
N HIS A 18 -4.16 21.31 1.16
CA HIS A 18 -5.00 20.37 0.43
C HIS A 18 -5.67 19.36 1.35
N ARG A 19 -4.96 18.81 2.35
CA ARG A 19 -5.58 17.94 3.37
C ARG A 19 -6.71 18.62 4.11
N LEU A 20 -6.55 19.88 4.49
CA LEU A 20 -7.60 20.65 5.16
C LEU A 20 -8.83 20.78 4.28
N ARG A 21 -8.66 21.11 2.99
CA ARG A 21 -9.78 21.21 2.03
C ARG A 21 -10.51 19.88 1.89
N VAL A 22 -9.77 18.79 1.71
CA VAL A 22 -10.36 17.44 1.58
C VAL A 22 -11.10 17.05 2.86
N ALA A 23 -10.53 17.29 4.05
CA ALA A 23 -11.19 17.02 5.32
C ALA A 23 -12.47 17.84 5.52
N ALA A 24 -12.44 19.13 5.17
CA ALA A 24 -13.63 19.99 5.22
C ALA A 24 -14.73 19.48 4.28
N SER A 25 -14.35 19.08 3.05
CA SER A 25 -15.32 18.55 2.08
C SER A 25 -15.91 17.19 2.51
N GLU A 26 -15.14 16.36 3.21
CA GLU A 26 -15.66 15.12 3.79
C GLU A 26 -16.62 15.38 4.95
N ILE A 27 -16.26 16.27 5.89
CA ILE A 27 -17.09 16.61 7.05
C ILE A 27 -18.42 17.23 6.62
N THR A 28 -18.42 18.05 5.58
CA THR A 28 -19.63 18.68 5.01
C THR A 28 -20.39 17.76 4.06
N GLU A 29 -19.96 16.52 3.88
CA GLU A 29 -20.54 15.51 2.96
C GLU A 29 -20.64 16.00 1.50
N SER A 30 -19.86 17.04 1.14
CA SER A 30 -19.78 17.54 -0.24
C SER A 30 -18.92 16.68 -1.15
N LEU A 31 -18.12 15.77 -0.59
CA LEU A 31 -17.25 14.84 -1.31
C LEU A 31 -17.49 13.40 -0.83
N PRO A 32 -17.87 12.47 -1.72
CA PRO A 32 -18.03 11.05 -1.35
C PRO A 32 -16.72 10.42 -0.85
N LEU A 33 -16.82 9.50 0.10
CA LEU A 33 -15.69 8.84 0.76
C LEU A 33 -14.60 8.34 -0.20
N MET A 34 -14.98 7.65 -1.28
CA MET A 34 -14.00 7.11 -2.23
C MET A 34 -13.28 8.24 -2.97
N LYS A 35 -13.93 9.37 -3.23
CA LYS A 35 -13.31 10.56 -3.79
C LYS A 35 -12.35 11.25 -2.83
N VAL A 36 -12.66 11.25 -1.53
CA VAL A 36 -11.71 11.68 -0.49
C VAL A 36 -10.41 10.89 -0.60
N SER A 37 -10.49 9.57 -0.72
CA SER A 37 -9.33 8.70 -0.86
C SER A 37 -8.56 8.92 -2.16
N ASP A 38 -9.27 9.14 -3.29
CA ASP A 38 -8.65 9.52 -4.56
C ASP A 38 -7.79 10.78 -4.39
N TYR A 39 -8.37 11.85 -3.82
CA TYR A 39 -7.65 13.13 -3.62
C TYR A 39 -6.47 13.00 -2.68
N LEU A 40 -6.60 12.26 -1.57
CA LEU A 40 -5.49 12.04 -0.65
C LEU A 40 -4.35 11.24 -1.31
N THR A 41 -4.69 10.28 -2.18
CA THR A 41 -3.71 9.49 -2.93
C THR A 41 -3.01 10.34 -3.99
N TRP A 42 -3.75 11.11 -4.79
CA TRP A 42 -3.16 12.00 -5.80
C TRP A 42 -2.28 13.09 -5.17
N LEU A 43 -2.66 13.58 -3.98
CA LEU A 43 -1.82 14.50 -3.21
C LEU A 43 -0.48 13.86 -2.83
N ALA A 44 -0.50 12.60 -2.39
CA ALA A 44 0.71 11.86 -2.08
C ALA A 44 1.58 11.63 -3.33
N GLU A 45 0.98 11.24 -4.45
CA GLU A 45 1.68 11.05 -5.73
C GLU A 45 2.34 12.36 -6.22
N ALA A 46 1.63 13.48 -6.17
CA ALA A 46 2.18 14.77 -6.55
C ALA A 46 3.40 15.17 -5.69
N ILE A 47 3.33 14.92 -4.39
CA ILE A 47 4.43 15.18 -3.46
C ILE A 47 5.60 14.22 -3.72
N LEU A 48 5.34 12.93 -3.92
CA LEU A 48 6.37 11.93 -4.23
C LEU A 48 7.11 12.27 -5.53
N ALA A 49 6.40 12.76 -6.56
CA ALA A 49 7.03 13.20 -7.81
C ALA A 49 8.02 14.35 -7.58
N GLN A 50 7.66 15.34 -6.77
CA GLN A 50 8.56 16.45 -6.45
C GLN A 50 9.72 16.01 -5.57
N VAL A 51 9.49 15.12 -4.61
CA VAL A 51 10.54 14.58 -3.74
C VAL A 51 11.55 13.77 -4.57
N LEU A 52 11.09 12.93 -5.51
CA LEU A 52 11.96 12.20 -6.43
C LEU A 52 12.81 13.17 -7.28
N ALA A 53 12.19 14.19 -7.88
CA ALA A 53 12.89 15.16 -8.70
C ALA A 53 13.95 15.96 -7.91
N LEU A 54 13.66 16.33 -6.67
CA LEU A 54 14.61 17.01 -5.78
C LEU A 54 15.78 16.09 -5.41
N ALA A 55 15.49 14.86 -5.00
CA ALA A 55 16.50 13.88 -4.63
C ALA A 55 17.40 13.53 -5.83
N TRP A 56 16.80 13.27 -7.00
CA TRP A 56 17.52 12.97 -8.24
C TRP A 56 18.51 14.07 -8.61
N ARG A 57 18.05 15.33 -8.67
CA ARG A 57 18.92 16.48 -8.98
C ARG A 57 20.13 16.57 -8.03
N GLN A 58 19.92 16.37 -6.73
CA GLN A 58 20.99 16.41 -5.74
C GLN A 58 21.99 15.27 -5.95
N MET A 59 21.50 14.08 -6.26
CA MET A 59 22.34 12.91 -6.49
C MET A 59 23.17 13.09 -7.76
N VAL A 60 22.56 13.50 -8.87
CA VAL A 60 23.26 13.75 -10.14
C VAL A 60 24.29 14.88 -10.02
N THR A 61 23.94 15.99 -9.36
CA THR A 61 24.88 17.09 -9.12
C THR A 61 26.14 16.64 -8.36
N LYS A 62 25.99 15.70 -7.42
CA LYS A 62 27.07 15.22 -6.57
C LYS A 62 27.89 14.10 -7.19
N HIS A 63 27.20 13.14 -7.79
CA HIS A 63 27.80 11.87 -8.22
C HIS A 63 27.85 11.69 -9.74
N GLY A 64 27.15 12.53 -10.52
CA GLY A 64 26.93 12.32 -11.95
C GLY A 64 25.77 11.39 -12.22
N THR A 65 25.58 11.04 -13.49
CA THR A 65 24.44 10.26 -13.95
C THR A 65 24.78 8.77 -14.01
N PRO A 66 23.96 7.88 -13.41
CA PRO A 66 24.15 6.43 -13.56
C PRO A 66 23.83 5.99 -14.99
N ARG A 67 24.26 4.78 -15.36
CA ARG A 67 24.16 4.23 -16.72
C ARG A 67 23.22 3.03 -16.74
N ARG A 68 22.52 2.84 -17.87
CA ARG A 68 21.83 1.59 -18.21
C ARG A 68 22.82 0.53 -18.67
N ALA A 69 22.40 -0.70 -18.78
CA ALA A 69 23.22 -1.80 -19.28
C ALA A 69 23.75 -1.59 -20.72
N ASP A 70 23.07 -0.79 -21.54
CA ASP A 70 23.50 -0.41 -22.89
C ASP A 70 24.49 0.79 -22.90
N GLY A 71 24.86 1.29 -21.72
CA GLY A 71 25.74 2.44 -21.54
C GLY A 71 25.07 3.81 -21.66
N SER A 72 23.79 3.87 -22.03
CA SER A 72 23.04 5.14 -22.07
C SER A 72 22.77 5.70 -20.67
N PRO A 73 22.65 7.04 -20.52
CA PRO A 73 22.38 7.64 -19.21
C PRO A 73 20.97 7.33 -18.72
N CYS A 74 20.81 7.12 -17.40
CA CYS A 74 19.52 6.99 -16.75
C CYS A 74 18.78 8.33 -16.64
N ASP A 75 17.41 8.30 -16.72
CA ASP A 75 16.55 9.49 -16.59
C ASP A 75 15.17 9.14 -15.95
N PRO A 76 15.03 9.05 -14.68
CA PRO A 76 15.95 8.51 -13.69
C PRO A 76 16.04 6.98 -13.72
N ASP A 77 15.27 6.25 -14.55
CA ASP A 77 15.11 4.79 -14.57
C ASP A 77 14.84 4.19 -13.18
N PHE A 78 13.98 4.87 -12.47
CA PHE A 78 13.57 4.59 -11.09
C PHE A 78 12.06 4.73 -10.96
N ILE A 79 11.45 3.85 -10.17
CA ILE A 79 10.03 3.91 -9.84
C ILE A 79 9.83 3.83 -8.33
N ILE A 80 8.79 4.51 -7.87
CA ILE A 80 8.23 4.38 -6.51
C ILE A 80 6.94 3.59 -6.64
N VAL A 81 6.92 2.39 -6.10
CA VAL A 81 5.75 1.52 -6.06
C VAL A 81 5.04 1.70 -4.72
N GLY A 82 3.76 2.00 -4.75
CA GLY A 82 2.90 2.02 -3.57
C GLY A 82 2.22 0.67 -3.38
N TYR A 83 2.19 0.23 -2.14
CA TYR A 83 1.48 -0.95 -1.67
C TYR A 83 0.32 -0.56 -0.75
N GLY A 84 -0.43 -1.53 -0.27
CA GLY A 84 -1.48 -1.30 0.71
C GLY A 84 -2.48 -0.23 0.29
N LYS A 85 -2.72 0.75 1.15
CA LYS A 85 -3.72 1.81 0.90
C LYS A 85 -3.32 2.74 -0.24
N VAL A 86 -2.05 3.15 -0.32
CA VAL A 86 -1.60 4.07 -1.38
C VAL A 86 -1.58 3.38 -2.73
N GLY A 87 -1.19 2.10 -2.80
CA GLY A 87 -1.25 1.30 -4.01
C GLY A 87 -2.68 1.06 -4.49
N GLY A 88 -3.62 0.85 -3.56
CA GLY A 88 -5.04 0.66 -3.83
C GLY A 88 -5.85 1.94 -4.06
N ILE A 89 -5.23 3.12 -4.12
CA ILE A 89 -5.93 4.42 -4.23
C ILE A 89 -6.95 4.61 -3.08
N GLU A 90 -6.56 4.17 -1.90
CA GLU A 90 -7.43 4.11 -0.73
C GLU A 90 -6.82 4.78 0.50
N LEU A 91 -6.00 5.84 0.32
CA LEU A 91 -5.47 6.60 1.46
C LEU A 91 -6.59 7.20 2.30
N GLY A 92 -6.39 7.16 3.61
CA GLY A 92 -7.18 7.88 4.59
C GLY A 92 -6.38 9.02 5.24
N HIS A 93 -7.06 9.80 6.09
CA HIS A 93 -6.39 10.84 6.86
C HIS A 93 -5.36 10.24 7.81
N GLY A 94 -4.11 10.74 7.74
CA GLY A 94 -3.02 10.27 8.61
C GLY A 94 -2.44 8.91 8.25
N SER A 95 -2.78 8.34 7.08
CA SER A 95 -2.16 7.10 6.60
C SER A 95 -0.67 7.32 6.32
N ASP A 96 0.15 6.35 6.71
CA ASP A 96 1.50 6.14 6.23
C ASP A 96 1.51 5.69 4.75
N LEU A 97 2.69 5.70 4.15
CA LEU A 97 2.91 5.23 2.79
C LEU A 97 3.73 3.94 2.81
N ASP A 98 3.12 2.85 2.39
CA ASP A 98 3.81 1.59 2.11
C ASP A 98 4.52 1.70 0.76
N LEU A 99 5.84 1.81 0.74
CA LEU A 99 6.61 2.07 -0.48
C LEU A 99 7.66 0.99 -0.75
N VAL A 100 7.87 0.73 -2.03
CA VAL A 100 8.98 -0.09 -2.54
C VAL A 100 9.67 0.68 -3.67
N PHE A 101 11.01 0.68 -3.68
CA PHE A 101 11.82 1.38 -4.66
C PHE A 101 12.50 0.40 -5.59
N ILE A 102 12.36 0.64 -6.90
CA ILE A 102 12.93 -0.21 -7.95
C ILE A 102 13.66 0.66 -8.98
N HIS A 103 14.84 0.23 -9.41
CA HIS A 103 15.60 0.84 -10.50
C HIS A 103 15.91 -0.17 -11.61
N ASP A 104 16.23 0.35 -12.80
CA ASP A 104 16.68 -0.45 -13.93
C ASP A 104 17.94 0.17 -14.59
N ALA A 105 18.99 0.23 -13.78
CA ALA A 105 20.31 0.68 -14.19
C ALA A 105 21.32 -0.46 -14.08
N ASP A 106 22.45 -0.33 -14.77
CA ASP A 106 23.60 -1.20 -14.54
C ASP A 106 24.09 -1.01 -13.10
N SER A 107 24.10 -2.09 -12.36
CA SER A 107 24.47 -2.09 -10.95
C SER A 107 25.97 -1.85 -10.71
N LEU A 108 26.82 -2.14 -11.70
CA LEU A 108 28.28 -2.08 -11.60
C LEU A 108 28.88 -0.87 -12.31
N ALA A 109 28.17 -0.27 -13.27
CA ALA A 109 28.66 0.90 -13.98
C ALA A 109 28.83 2.11 -13.06
N GLU A 110 29.95 2.77 -13.13
CA GLU A 110 30.19 3.99 -12.37
C GLU A 110 29.53 5.21 -13.02
N THR A 111 29.09 6.13 -12.17
CA THR A 111 28.57 7.44 -12.57
C THR A 111 29.68 8.36 -13.05
N ASP A 112 29.35 9.40 -13.83
CA ASP A 112 30.27 10.28 -14.53
C ASP A 112 30.59 11.62 -13.80
N GLY A 113 30.28 11.72 -12.51
CA GLY A 113 30.43 12.96 -11.77
C GLY A 113 31.75 13.10 -11.00
N GLY A 114 31.88 14.20 -10.24
CA GLY A 114 33.07 14.50 -9.46
C GLY A 114 33.33 13.56 -8.27
N LYS A 115 32.34 12.77 -7.86
CA LYS A 115 32.43 11.72 -6.82
C LYS A 115 31.71 10.48 -7.33
N PRO A 116 32.32 9.75 -8.29
CA PRO A 116 31.67 8.62 -8.92
C PRO A 116 31.36 7.51 -7.90
N VAL A 117 30.26 6.78 -8.16
CA VAL A 117 29.80 5.62 -7.40
C VAL A 117 29.19 4.62 -8.38
N ASP A 118 29.17 3.35 -8.02
CA ASP A 118 28.46 2.34 -8.81
C ASP A 118 26.92 2.53 -8.73
N GLY A 119 26.22 1.93 -9.69
CA GLY A 119 24.76 2.05 -9.80
C GLY A 119 24.05 1.59 -8.54
N THR A 120 24.47 0.51 -7.90
CA THR A 120 23.87 0.02 -6.64
C THR A 120 23.96 1.05 -5.52
N GLN A 121 25.16 1.63 -5.33
CA GLN A 121 25.35 2.68 -4.31
C GLN A 121 24.59 3.95 -4.65
N PHE A 122 24.54 4.34 -5.93
CA PHE A 122 23.79 5.52 -6.35
C PHE A 122 22.31 5.40 -5.96
N PHE A 123 21.65 4.31 -6.36
CA PHE A 123 20.23 4.14 -6.10
C PHE A 123 19.92 3.87 -4.62
N ALA A 124 20.78 3.19 -3.89
CA ALA A 124 20.64 3.05 -2.43
C ALA A 124 20.64 4.43 -1.73
N ARG A 125 21.59 5.33 -2.12
CA ARG A 125 21.64 6.70 -1.60
C ARG A 125 20.46 7.55 -2.05
N LEU A 126 19.97 7.37 -3.29
CA LEU A 126 18.76 8.02 -3.77
C LEU A 126 17.55 7.63 -2.91
N GLY A 127 17.36 6.34 -2.67
CA GLY A 127 16.29 5.85 -1.81
C GLY A 127 16.38 6.40 -0.39
N GLN A 128 17.56 6.38 0.23
CA GLN A 128 17.79 6.99 1.54
C GLN A 128 17.47 8.48 1.55
N ARG A 129 17.80 9.19 0.47
CA ARG A 129 17.50 10.61 0.34
C ARG A 129 16.00 10.88 0.25
N ILE A 130 15.26 10.09 -0.52
CA ILE A 130 13.79 10.17 -0.63
C ILE A 130 13.15 9.94 0.74
N VAL A 131 13.52 8.86 1.43
CA VAL A 131 12.99 8.56 2.78
C VAL A 131 13.31 9.68 3.76
N HIS A 132 14.53 10.22 3.73
CA HIS A 132 14.91 11.34 4.56
C HIS A 132 14.04 12.59 4.31
N LEU A 133 13.81 12.95 3.04
CA LEU A 133 12.96 14.11 2.69
C LEU A 133 11.51 13.94 3.15
N LEU A 134 10.96 12.71 3.08
CA LEU A 134 9.61 12.40 3.52
C LEU A 134 9.46 12.43 5.03
N ASN A 135 10.42 11.84 5.77
CA ASN A 135 10.35 11.64 7.23
C ASN A 135 10.92 12.79 8.05
N THR A 136 11.64 13.75 7.44
CA THR A 136 12.28 14.85 8.19
C THR A 136 11.25 15.66 8.96
N GLN A 137 11.41 15.71 10.28
CA GLN A 137 10.59 16.51 11.17
C GLN A 137 10.95 17.99 11.07
N THR A 138 9.95 18.82 10.90
CA THR A 138 10.05 20.28 11.01
C THR A 138 8.96 20.80 11.93
N ALA A 139 8.88 22.10 12.13
CA ALA A 139 7.78 22.73 12.89
C ALA A 139 6.39 22.37 12.32
N SER A 140 6.30 22.10 11.01
CA SER A 140 5.07 21.68 10.31
C SER A 140 4.89 20.14 10.26
N GLY A 141 5.72 19.37 10.95
CA GLY A 141 5.72 17.90 10.94
C GLY A 141 6.41 17.29 9.69
N PRO A 142 6.33 15.95 9.52
CA PRO A 142 6.89 15.26 8.36
C PRO A 142 5.99 15.43 7.12
N LEU A 143 6.57 15.21 5.93
CA LEU A 143 5.74 15.10 4.73
C LEU A 143 4.85 13.85 4.81
N TYR A 144 5.45 12.68 4.96
CA TYR A 144 4.75 11.41 5.18
C TYR A 144 5.62 10.49 6.03
N GLU A 145 4.99 9.70 6.89
CA GLU A 145 5.62 8.51 7.45
C GLU A 145 5.67 7.43 6.36
N VAL A 146 6.81 6.73 6.27
CA VAL A 146 7.06 5.75 5.21
C VAL A 146 7.32 4.39 5.82
N ASP A 147 6.61 3.38 5.36
CA ASP A 147 6.88 1.98 5.65
C ASP A 147 7.50 1.28 4.43
N MET A 148 8.70 0.73 4.63
CA MET A 148 9.45 0.04 3.58
C MET A 148 9.51 -1.48 3.82
N ARG A 149 8.70 -2.04 4.74
CA ARG A 149 8.77 -3.45 5.14
C ARG A 149 8.28 -4.43 4.07
N LEU A 150 7.49 -3.95 3.10
CA LEU A 150 6.98 -4.76 1.98
C LEU A 150 7.98 -4.91 0.81
N ARG A 151 9.21 -4.39 0.95
CA ARG A 151 10.26 -4.61 -0.04
C ARG A 151 10.78 -6.06 0.00
N PRO A 152 11.40 -6.58 -1.08
CA PRO A 152 11.99 -7.92 -1.11
C PRO A 152 12.85 -8.19 0.13
N SER A 153 12.67 -9.34 0.77
CA SER A 153 13.29 -9.76 2.04
C SER A 153 13.00 -8.83 3.23
N GLY A 154 11.98 -8.00 3.16
CA GLY A 154 11.52 -7.13 4.26
C GLY A 154 12.61 -6.22 4.82
N ALA A 155 12.71 -6.14 6.15
CA ALA A 155 13.68 -5.26 6.82
C ALA A 155 15.16 -5.65 6.60
N SER A 156 15.44 -6.90 6.25
CA SER A 156 16.79 -7.40 5.96
C SER A 156 17.23 -7.17 4.52
N GLY A 157 16.29 -6.89 3.60
CA GLY A 157 16.57 -6.65 2.19
C GLY A 157 17.11 -5.25 1.90
N LEU A 158 17.64 -5.08 0.68
CA LEU A 158 18.10 -3.79 0.19
C LEU A 158 16.97 -2.76 0.17
N LEU A 159 17.29 -1.50 0.47
CA LEU A 159 16.31 -0.41 0.45
C LEU A 159 15.76 -0.17 -0.97
N VAL A 160 16.59 -0.36 -1.98
CA VAL A 160 16.24 -0.24 -3.40
C VAL A 160 16.68 -1.51 -4.10
N SER A 161 15.79 -2.12 -4.86
CA SER A 161 16.07 -3.33 -5.65
C SER A 161 16.25 -2.96 -7.13
N SER A 162 17.11 -3.69 -7.84
CA SER A 162 17.04 -3.65 -9.31
C SER A 162 15.78 -4.38 -9.78
N LEU A 163 15.26 -4.01 -10.95
CA LEU A 163 14.10 -4.64 -11.55
C LEU A 163 14.28 -6.15 -11.71
N ALA A 164 15.47 -6.58 -12.17
CA ALA A 164 15.80 -8.00 -12.33
C ALA A 164 15.88 -8.75 -10.98
N ALA A 165 16.36 -8.08 -9.91
CA ALA A 165 16.37 -8.69 -8.57
C ALA A 165 14.96 -8.81 -8.00
N PHE A 166 14.12 -7.80 -8.22
CA PHE A 166 12.71 -7.83 -7.83
C PHE A 166 11.96 -8.98 -8.53
N GLU A 167 12.16 -9.15 -9.84
CA GLU A 167 11.56 -10.23 -10.63
C GLU A 167 11.94 -11.60 -10.08
N ARG A 168 13.24 -11.88 -9.95
CA ARG A 168 13.72 -13.17 -9.40
C ARG A 168 13.17 -13.46 -8.02
N TYR A 169 13.12 -12.45 -7.15
CA TYR A 169 12.57 -12.59 -5.82
C TYR A 169 11.09 -12.98 -5.85
N GLN A 170 10.29 -12.27 -6.63
CA GLN A 170 8.85 -12.52 -6.73
C GLN A 170 8.53 -13.88 -7.37
N GLU A 171 9.37 -14.36 -8.30
CA GLU A 171 9.16 -15.64 -8.97
C GLU A 171 9.67 -16.85 -8.17
N GLY A 172 10.63 -16.68 -7.26
CA GLY A 172 11.33 -17.80 -6.62
C GLY A 172 11.35 -17.81 -5.10
N GLU A 173 11.30 -16.67 -4.43
CA GLU A 173 11.54 -16.57 -2.99
C GLU A 173 10.37 -15.96 -2.21
N ALA A 174 9.49 -15.22 -2.87
CA ALA A 174 8.40 -14.51 -2.21
C ALA A 174 7.34 -15.47 -1.66
N TRP A 175 6.87 -15.19 -0.46
CA TRP A 175 5.79 -15.92 0.19
C TRP A 175 4.42 -15.51 -0.37
N THR A 176 3.42 -16.36 -0.20
CA THR A 176 2.03 -16.09 -0.62
C THR A 176 1.49 -14.76 -0.07
N TRP A 177 1.82 -14.39 1.15
CA TRP A 177 1.39 -13.11 1.72
C TRP A 177 2.06 -11.90 1.05
N GLU A 178 3.24 -12.04 0.45
CA GLU A 178 3.88 -11.00 -0.35
C GLU A 178 3.19 -10.86 -1.71
N HIS A 179 2.78 -11.99 -2.30
CA HIS A 179 1.92 -11.97 -3.49
C HIS A 179 0.54 -11.36 -3.20
N GLN A 180 -0.04 -11.60 -2.01
CA GLN A 180 -1.26 -10.89 -1.59
C GLN A 180 -1.03 -9.37 -1.54
N ALA A 181 0.10 -8.93 -0.96
CA ALA A 181 0.46 -7.52 -0.94
C ALA A 181 0.65 -6.95 -2.37
N LEU A 182 1.26 -7.74 -3.28
CA LEU A 182 1.49 -7.37 -4.68
C LEU A 182 0.18 -7.15 -5.46
N VAL A 183 -0.94 -7.77 -5.07
CA VAL A 183 -2.26 -7.50 -5.66
C VAL A 183 -2.58 -6.00 -5.59
N ARG A 184 -2.21 -5.35 -4.51
CA ARG A 184 -2.45 -3.92 -4.28
C ARG A 184 -1.26 -3.02 -4.60
N ALA A 185 -0.26 -3.55 -5.33
CA ALA A 185 0.91 -2.79 -5.74
C ALA A 185 0.64 -2.02 -7.03
N ARG A 186 1.02 -0.73 -7.06
CA ARG A 186 0.88 0.16 -8.20
C ARG A 186 2.04 1.16 -8.25
N VAL A 187 2.56 1.44 -9.43
CA VAL A 187 3.55 2.51 -9.59
C VAL A 187 2.88 3.86 -9.36
N LEU A 188 3.42 4.63 -8.43
CA LEU A 188 2.94 5.97 -8.07
C LEU A 188 3.67 7.05 -8.88
N VAL A 189 4.99 6.89 -9.01
CA VAL A 189 5.88 7.85 -9.68
C VAL A 189 7.04 7.10 -10.30
N GLY A 190 7.52 7.57 -11.44
CA GLY A 190 8.75 7.09 -12.07
C GLY A 190 8.69 7.05 -13.59
N CYS A 191 9.69 6.44 -14.21
CA CYS A 191 9.79 6.44 -15.66
C CYS A 191 8.86 5.39 -16.31
N PRO A 192 8.23 5.71 -17.45
CA PRO A 192 7.28 4.82 -18.11
C PRO A 192 7.87 3.45 -18.49
N ARG A 193 9.15 3.40 -18.89
CA ARG A 193 9.81 2.16 -19.31
C ARG A 193 9.88 1.15 -18.17
N VAL A 194 10.34 1.57 -16.98
CA VAL A 194 10.43 0.71 -15.79
C VAL A 194 9.03 0.37 -15.27
N THR A 195 8.09 1.31 -15.36
CA THR A 195 6.67 1.07 -15.03
C THR A 195 6.09 -0.07 -15.86
N THR A 196 6.24 -0.02 -17.19
CA THR A 196 5.74 -1.09 -18.08
C THR A 196 6.37 -2.45 -17.75
N ALA A 197 7.67 -2.48 -17.47
CA ALA A 197 8.35 -3.70 -17.09
C ALA A 197 7.88 -4.24 -15.72
N PHE A 198 7.70 -3.37 -14.72
CA PHE A 198 7.12 -3.75 -13.43
C PHE A 198 5.72 -4.33 -13.57
N GLU A 199 4.84 -3.69 -14.34
CA GLU A 199 3.47 -4.18 -14.55
C GLU A 199 3.45 -5.54 -15.28
N ALA A 200 4.39 -5.79 -16.19
CA ALA A 200 4.54 -7.09 -16.83
C ALA A 200 4.97 -8.17 -15.83
N ILE A 201 5.93 -7.88 -14.94
CA ILE A 201 6.35 -8.79 -13.85
C ILE A 201 5.17 -9.05 -12.92
N ARG A 202 4.51 -8.00 -12.45
CA ARG A 202 3.33 -8.10 -11.57
C ARG A 202 2.25 -8.98 -12.20
N GLY A 203 1.96 -8.77 -13.48
CA GLY A 203 0.97 -9.55 -14.22
C GLY A 203 1.32 -11.04 -14.31
N ARG A 204 2.59 -11.38 -14.59
CA ARG A 204 3.05 -12.78 -14.61
C ARG A 204 2.97 -13.44 -13.25
N VAL A 205 3.50 -12.79 -12.21
CA VAL A 205 3.53 -13.34 -10.86
C VAL A 205 2.12 -13.58 -10.31
N LEU A 206 1.24 -12.60 -10.45
CA LEU A 206 -0.15 -12.74 -9.95
C LEU A 206 -0.97 -13.73 -10.81
N GLY A 207 -0.69 -13.82 -12.10
CA GLY A 207 -1.37 -14.73 -13.04
C GLY A 207 -0.90 -16.18 -13.00
N LEU A 208 0.02 -16.56 -12.11
CA LEU A 208 0.45 -17.96 -11.94
C LEU A 208 -0.73 -18.84 -11.50
N GLU A 209 -0.81 -20.04 -12.06
CA GLU A 209 -1.75 -21.06 -11.59
C GLU A 209 -1.28 -21.58 -10.21
N ARG A 210 -2.23 -21.68 -9.27
CA ARG A 210 -1.96 -22.09 -7.88
C ARG A 210 -2.85 -23.24 -7.46
N ASP A 211 -2.36 -24.09 -6.56
CA ASP A 211 -3.23 -25.04 -5.84
C ASP A 211 -4.17 -24.25 -4.92
N LEU A 212 -5.47 -24.35 -5.17
CA LEU A 212 -6.47 -23.58 -4.45
C LEU A 212 -6.64 -24.02 -2.99
N ALA A 213 -6.34 -25.29 -2.67
CA ALA A 213 -6.45 -25.80 -1.30
C ALA A 213 -5.29 -25.27 -0.46
N GLU A 214 -4.06 -25.32 -0.99
CA GLU A 214 -2.87 -24.78 -0.35
C GLU A 214 -2.98 -23.26 -0.19
N LEU A 215 -3.32 -22.53 -1.26
CA LEU A 215 -3.51 -21.08 -1.22
C LEU A 215 -4.52 -20.66 -0.14
N ARG A 216 -5.65 -21.37 -0.05
CA ARG A 216 -6.69 -21.11 0.95
C ARG A 216 -6.15 -21.31 2.37
N GLN A 217 -5.42 -22.39 2.60
CA GLN A 217 -4.83 -22.70 3.89
C GLN A 217 -3.82 -21.62 4.31
N GLU A 218 -2.93 -21.21 3.41
CA GLU A 218 -1.92 -20.18 3.69
C GLU A 218 -2.54 -18.82 4.00
N VAL A 219 -3.53 -18.39 3.20
CA VAL A 219 -4.24 -17.13 3.41
C VAL A 219 -4.98 -17.13 4.74
N SER A 220 -5.69 -18.22 5.06
CA SER A 220 -6.42 -18.36 6.33
C SER A 220 -5.48 -18.37 7.53
N ALA A 221 -4.36 -19.11 7.45
CA ALA A 221 -3.35 -19.16 8.51
C ALA A 221 -2.70 -17.78 8.74
N MET A 222 -2.37 -17.04 7.68
CA MET A 222 -1.82 -15.70 7.80
C MET A 222 -2.83 -14.75 8.44
N ARG A 223 -4.11 -14.83 8.05
CA ARG A 223 -5.16 -13.99 8.63
C ARG A 223 -5.39 -14.29 10.10
N ALA A 224 -5.40 -15.56 10.49
CA ALA A 224 -5.51 -15.95 11.89
C ALA A 224 -4.34 -15.38 12.72
N LYS A 225 -3.09 -15.56 12.24
CA LYS A 225 -1.90 -14.99 12.88
C LYS A 225 -1.94 -13.47 13.02
N MET A 226 -2.42 -12.76 11.99
CA MET A 226 -2.61 -11.31 12.05
C MET A 226 -3.63 -10.91 13.12
N ARG A 227 -4.77 -11.60 13.19
CA ARG A 227 -5.82 -11.35 14.17
C ARG A 227 -5.33 -11.59 15.60
N ASP A 228 -4.61 -12.67 15.84
CA ASP A 228 -4.07 -13.02 17.16
C ASP A 228 -3.06 -11.97 17.66
N ASN A 229 -2.31 -11.34 16.76
CA ASN A 229 -1.30 -10.35 17.11
C ASN A 229 -1.84 -8.91 17.21
N LEU A 230 -2.84 -8.55 16.41
CA LEU A 230 -3.27 -7.17 16.19
C LEU A 230 -4.75 -6.92 16.55
N GLY A 231 -5.58 -7.97 16.60
CA GLY A 231 -6.99 -7.87 16.94
C GLY A 231 -7.22 -7.54 18.43
N THR A 232 -8.46 -7.26 18.76
CA THR A 232 -8.87 -7.05 20.15
C THR A 232 -8.68 -8.36 20.92
N ARG A 233 -7.77 -8.38 21.88
CA ARG A 233 -7.57 -9.55 22.74
C ARG A 233 -8.80 -9.71 23.62
N GLU A 234 -9.54 -10.80 23.49
CA GLU A 234 -10.36 -11.31 24.55
C GLU A 234 -9.40 -11.64 25.71
N THR A 235 -9.50 -10.92 26.80
CA THR A 235 -8.73 -11.23 28.01
C THR A 235 -9.21 -12.57 28.56
N MET A 236 -8.64 -13.67 28.07
CA MET A 236 -8.64 -14.94 28.77
C MET A 236 -7.74 -14.79 29.97
N ALA A 237 -8.33 -14.55 31.12
CA ALA A 237 -7.87 -14.87 32.46
C ALA A 237 -8.05 -13.70 33.44
N GLY A 238 -9.00 -13.85 34.31
CA GLY A 238 -9.12 -13.45 35.71
C GLY A 238 -8.01 -12.56 36.30
N LYS A 239 -7.97 -11.27 35.99
CA LYS A 239 -7.50 -10.22 36.90
C LYS A 239 -8.39 -9.00 36.65
N ALA A 240 -9.01 -8.53 37.72
CA ALA A 240 -9.90 -7.40 37.76
C ALA A 240 -9.25 -6.13 37.15
N ALA A 241 -9.49 -5.91 35.88
CA ALA A 241 -9.54 -4.61 35.26
C ALA A 241 -11.05 -4.35 35.05
N ASN A 242 -11.49 -3.16 35.40
CA ASN A 242 -12.89 -2.76 35.46
C ASN A 242 -13.73 -3.42 34.37
N ALA A 243 -14.73 -4.21 34.77
CA ALA A 243 -15.54 -5.11 33.93
C ALA A 243 -16.40 -4.41 32.86
N PHE A 244 -16.12 -3.16 32.54
CA PHE A 244 -16.87 -2.33 31.60
C PHE A 244 -16.19 -2.15 30.23
N ASP A 245 -14.89 -2.52 30.05
CA ASP A 245 -14.14 -2.02 28.88
C ASP A 245 -13.71 -3.08 27.84
N THR A 246 -13.79 -4.37 28.11
CA THR A 246 -13.17 -5.40 27.23
C THR A 246 -14.13 -6.28 26.45
N GLN A 247 -15.43 -6.29 26.76
CA GLN A 247 -16.43 -7.09 26.04
C GLN A 247 -17.26 -6.30 25.02
N GLN A 248 -16.99 -5.01 24.80
CA GLN A 248 -17.90 -4.12 24.08
C GLN A 248 -17.27 -3.33 22.91
N SER A 249 -16.02 -3.59 22.51
CA SER A 249 -15.40 -2.86 21.41
C SER A 249 -15.00 -3.76 20.25
N PHE A 250 -15.15 -3.22 19.04
CA PHE A 250 -14.77 -3.84 17.77
C PHE A 250 -13.69 -3.01 17.08
N ASP A 251 -12.53 -3.62 16.79
CA ASP A 251 -11.50 -3.01 15.95
C ASP A 251 -11.91 -3.15 14.48
N LEU A 252 -12.22 -2.01 13.86
CA LEU A 252 -12.70 -1.93 12.48
C LEU A 252 -11.75 -2.58 11.47
N LYS A 253 -10.45 -2.62 11.78
CA LYS A 253 -9.44 -3.12 10.87
C LYS A 253 -9.11 -4.58 11.14
N HIS A 254 -8.84 -4.94 12.39
CA HIS A 254 -8.18 -6.20 12.72
C HIS A 254 -9.08 -7.30 13.25
N ASP A 255 -10.24 -6.97 13.81
CA ASP A 255 -11.15 -7.99 14.33
C ASP A 255 -11.85 -8.75 13.18
N ALA A 256 -12.40 -9.92 13.52
CA ALA A 256 -13.11 -10.77 12.58
C ALA A 256 -14.34 -10.04 12.01
N GLY A 257 -14.50 -10.08 10.70
CA GLY A 257 -15.54 -9.37 9.97
C GLY A 257 -15.22 -7.91 9.68
N GLY A 258 -13.97 -7.45 9.91
CA GLY A 258 -13.52 -6.10 9.65
C GLY A 258 -12.91 -5.88 8.27
N ILE A 259 -12.27 -4.72 8.10
CA ILE A 259 -11.68 -4.26 6.81
C ILE A 259 -10.71 -5.29 6.25
N VAL A 260 -9.81 -5.84 7.09
CA VAL A 260 -8.76 -6.77 6.64
C VAL A 260 -9.35 -8.07 6.09
N ASP A 261 -10.50 -8.55 6.59
CA ASP A 261 -11.13 -9.74 6.03
C ASP A 261 -11.60 -9.50 4.59
N ILE A 262 -12.16 -8.32 4.30
CA ILE A 262 -12.54 -7.94 2.92
C ILE A 262 -11.29 -7.85 2.03
N GLU A 263 -10.21 -7.20 2.51
CA GLU A 263 -8.95 -7.11 1.79
C GLU A 263 -8.35 -8.49 1.48
N PHE A 264 -8.39 -9.41 2.43
CA PHE A 264 -7.89 -10.78 2.26
C PHE A 264 -8.75 -11.60 1.28
N MET A 265 -10.09 -11.47 1.34
CA MET A 265 -10.99 -12.10 0.36
C MET A 265 -10.67 -11.64 -1.06
N VAL A 266 -10.51 -10.35 -1.25
CA VAL A 266 -10.17 -9.75 -2.56
C VAL A 266 -8.81 -10.24 -3.05
N GLN A 267 -7.79 -10.23 -2.19
CA GLN A 267 -6.45 -10.68 -2.53
C GLN A 267 -6.43 -12.18 -2.84
N TYR A 268 -7.09 -13.00 -2.03
CA TYR A 268 -7.27 -14.43 -2.29
C TYR A 268 -7.93 -14.68 -3.64
N ALA A 269 -9.03 -13.99 -3.92
CA ALA A 269 -9.77 -14.13 -5.16
C ALA A 269 -8.92 -13.80 -6.41
N VAL A 270 -8.11 -12.75 -6.35
CA VAL A 270 -7.18 -12.41 -7.43
C VAL A 270 -6.15 -13.52 -7.61
N LEU A 271 -5.50 -13.99 -6.54
CA LEU A 271 -4.49 -15.04 -6.63
C LEU A 271 -5.08 -16.39 -7.09
N ALA A 272 -6.32 -16.68 -6.70
CA ALA A 272 -7.00 -17.93 -7.04
C ALA A 272 -7.44 -18.00 -8.51
N TRP A 273 -7.85 -16.86 -9.08
CA TRP A 273 -8.58 -16.90 -10.34
C TRP A 273 -7.98 -16.06 -11.48
N SER A 274 -6.97 -15.24 -11.22
CA SER A 274 -6.39 -14.37 -12.27
C SER A 274 -5.71 -15.14 -13.41
N SER A 275 -5.25 -16.38 -13.20
CA SER A 275 -4.73 -17.24 -14.26
C SER A 275 -5.76 -17.50 -15.36
N ARG A 276 -7.05 -17.59 -15.01
CA ARG A 276 -8.18 -17.79 -15.93
C ARG A 276 -8.94 -16.50 -16.22
N HIS A 277 -8.81 -15.50 -15.37
CA HIS A 277 -9.49 -14.20 -15.43
C HIS A 277 -8.49 -13.05 -15.33
N PRO A 278 -7.60 -12.83 -16.32
CA PRO A 278 -6.52 -11.84 -16.26
C PRO A 278 -7.02 -10.40 -16.09
N GLN A 279 -8.29 -10.12 -16.43
CA GLN A 279 -8.92 -8.81 -16.18
C GLN A 279 -8.98 -8.42 -14.71
N LEU A 280 -8.88 -9.37 -13.76
CA LEU A 280 -8.81 -9.11 -12.32
C LEU A 280 -7.53 -8.38 -11.92
N LEU A 281 -6.49 -8.43 -12.75
CA LEU A 281 -5.20 -7.75 -12.51
C LEU A 281 -5.22 -6.26 -12.86
N ARG A 282 -6.30 -5.77 -13.51
CA ARG A 282 -6.39 -4.40 -14.02
C ARG A 282 -6.39 -3.34 -12.93
N TYR A 283 -7.04 -3.61 -11.81
CA TYR A 283 -7.22 -2.67 -10.71
C TYR A 283 -6.50 -3.15 -9.45
N THR A 284 -6.21 -2.21 -8.55
CA THR A 284 -5.52 -2.47 -7.28
C THR A 284 -6.36 -2.12 -6.05
N ASP A 285 -7.51 -1.48 -6.23
CA ASP A 285 -8.46 -1.16 -5.16
C ASP A 285 -9.53 -2.24 -5.00
N ASN A 286 -9.99 -2.39 -3.75
CA ASN A 286 -10.94 -3.44 -3.40
C ASN A 286 -12.28 -3.30 -4.13
N ILE A 287 -12.78 -2.09 -4.30
CA ILE A 287 -14.11 -1.85 -4.90
C ILE A 287 -14.14 -2.32 -6.36
N ARG A 288 -13.16 -1.91 -7.19
CA ARG A 288 -13.12 -2.28 -8.60
C ARG A 288 -12.72 -3.73 -8.83
N ILE A 289 -11.92 -4.32 -7.91
CA ILE A 289 -11.64 -5.77 -7.98
C ILE A 289 -12.92 -6.56 -7.67
N LEU A 290 -13.72 -6.15 -6.67
CA LEU A 290 -15.02 -6.76 -6.39
C LEU A 290 -15.98 -6.65 -7.60
N ASP A 291 -16.02 -5.50 -8.29
CA ASP A 291 -16.76 -5.38 -9.56
C ASP A 291 -16.25 -6.39 -10.60
N GLY A 292 -14.93 -6.53 -10.74
CA GLY A 292 -14.33 -7.50 -11.64
C GLY A 292 -14.68 -8.96 -11.32
N LEU A 293 -14.80 -9.30 -10.03
CA LEU A 293 -15.23 -10.63 -9.57
C LEU A 293 -16.70 -10.91 -9.91
N ARG A 294 -17.59 -9.91 -9.77
CA ARG A 294 -18.98 -10.00 -10.25
C ARG A 294 -19.04 -10.20 -11.76
N ASP A 295 -18.32 -9.36 -12.51
CA ASP A 295 -18.33 -9.37 -13.97
C ASP A 295 -17.75 -10.69 -14.55
N ALA A 296 -16.87 -11.35 -13.80
CA ALA A 296 -16.36 -12.68 -14.12
C ALA A 296 -17.27 -13.84 -13.63
N GLY A 297 -18.37 -13.55 -12.93
CA GLY A 297 -19.28 -14.57 -12.38
C GLY A 297 -18.70 -15.38 -11.22
N LEU A 298 -17.67 -14.85 -10.55
CA LEU A 298 -16.96 -15.53 -9.46
C LEU A 298 -17.56 -15.24 -8.08
N LEU A 299 -18.24 -14.11 -7.93
CA LEU A 299 -19.07 -13.75 -6.80
C LEU A 299 -20.44 -13.28 -7.32
N THR A 300 -21.49 -13.45 -6.48
CA THR A 300 -22.83 -12.97 -6.82
C THR A 300 -22.88 -11.43 -6.78
N GLU A 301 -23.79 -10.83 -7.56
CA GLU A 301 -24.04 -9.39 -7.52
C GLU A 301 -24.41 -8.91 -6.10
N SER A 302 -25.22 -9.72 -5.39
CA SER A 302 -25.62 -9.46 -4.00
C SER A 302 -24.43 -9.42 -3.06
N ASP A 303 -23.54 -10.42 -3.10
CA ASP A 303 -22.40 -10.49 -2.19
C ASP A 303 -21.37 -9.38 -2.47
N VAL A 304 -21.14 -9.07 -3.74
CA VAL A 304 -20.29 -7.94 -4.12
C VAL A 304 -20.85 -6.63 -3.58
N GLY A 305 -22.15 -6.36 -3.79
CA GLY A 305 -22.79 -5.16 -3.28
C GLY A 305 -22.70 -5.05 -1.75
N LEU A 306 -22.96 -6.14 -1.04
CA LEU A 306 -22.88 -6.19 0.43
C LEU A 306 -21.44 -5.97 0.94
N LEU A 307 -20.41 -6.56 0.31
CA LEU A 307 -19.02 -6.34 0.67
C LEU A 307 -18.57 -4.90 0.40
N GLN A 308 -18.99 -4.31 -0.72
CA GLN A 308 -18.69 -2.92 -1.05
C GLN A 308 -19.33 -1.95 -0.04
N GLU A 309 -20.58 -2.16 0.35
CA GLU A 309 -21.26 -1.33 1.36
C GLU A 309 -20.63 -1.48 2.74
N ALA A 310 -20.31 -2.71 3.18
CA ALA A 310 -19.60 -2.95 4.42
C ALA A 310 -18.23 -2.26 4.43
N TYR A 311 -17.47 -2.39 3.34
CA TYR A 311 -16.17 -1.77 3.19
C TYR A 311 -16.23 -0.24 3.29
N LYS A 312 -17.19 0.38 2.59
CA LYS A 312 -17.43 1.83 2.67
C LYS A 312 -17.85 2.27 4.07
N ALA A 313 -18.74 1.52 4.73
CA ALA A 313 -19.20 1.82 6.07
C ALA A 313 -18.05 1.79 7.09
N PHE A 314 -17.23 0.73 7.09
CA PHE A 314 -16.05 0.64 7.95
C PHE A 314 -15.07 1.77 7.70
N ARG A 315 -14.79 2.09 6.44
CA ARG A 315 -13.86 3.16 6.08
C ARG A 315 -14.37 4.55 6.45
N ALA A 316 -15.67 4.81 6.29
CA ALA A 316 -16.26 6.09 6.68
C ALA A 316 -16.07 6.36 8.18
N VAL A 317 -16.29 5.34 9.01
CA VAL A 317 -16.07 5.45 10.45
C VAL A 317 -14.58 5.62 10.76
N ALA A 318 -13.70 4.83 10.13
CA ALA A 318 -12.25 4.93 10.33
C ALA A 318 -11.70 6.32 9.94
N HIS A 319 -12.18 6.92 8.85
CA HIS A 319 -11.81 8.27 8.43
C HIS A 319 -12.23 9.33 9.46
N ARG A 320 -13.48 9.24 9.96
CA ARG A 320 -13.99 10.16 10.99
C ARG A 320 -13.17 10.07 12.27
N GLN A 321 -12.84 8.85 12.71
CA GLN A 321 -12.00 8.63 13.88
C GLN A 321 -10.58 9.15 13.68
N ALA A 322 -9.99 8.95 12.50
CA ALA A 322 -8.67 9.48 12.18
C ALA A 322 -8.62 11.01 12.22
N LEU A 323 -9.67 11.70 11.74
CA LEU A 323 -9.79 13.15 11.86
C LEU A 323 -9.89 13.62 13.32
N GLN A 324 -10.52 12.82 14.17
CA GLN A 324 -10.66 13.09 15.61
C GLN A 324 -9.47 12.58 16.43
N LYS A 325 -8.46 11.97 15.80
CA LYS A 325 -7.31 11.30 16.46
C LYS A 325 -7.78 10.20 17.45
N GLN A 326 -8.88 9.54 17.13
CA GLN A 326 -9.42 8.42 17.89
C GLN A 326 -8.89 7.09 17.36
N PRO A 327 -8.79 6.04 18.20
CA PRO A 327 -8.44 4.70 17.74
C PRO A 327 -9.53 4.15 16.81
N GLY A 328 -9.17 3.27 15.88
CA GLY A 328 -10.09 2.61 14.94
C GLY A 328 -11.02 1.57 15.58
N LYS A 329 -11.59 1.87 16.75
CA LYS A 329 -12.48 0.99 17.53
C LYS A 329 -13.84 1.62 17.72
N VAL A 330 -14.88 0.80 17.68
CA VAL A 330 -16.28 1.18 17.88
C VAL A 330 -16.97 0.25 18.88
N PRO A 331 -18.13 0.61 19.45
CA PRO A 331 -18.97 -0.33 20.20
C PRO A 331 -19.24 -1.60 19.39
N ALA A 332 -19.30 -2.76 20.04
CA ALA A 332 -19.43 -4.06 19.38
C ALA A 332 -20.72 -4.26 18.58
N ASP A 333 -21.77 -3.52 18.93
CA ASP A 333 -23.07 -3.50 18.25
C ASP A 333 -23.08 -2.58 17.01
N GLN A 334 -22.16 -1.63 16.95
CA GLN A 334 -22.04 -0.76 15.80
C GLN A 334 -21.48 -1.55 14.60
N LEU A 335 -22.15 -1.44 13.45
CA LEU A 335 -21.81 -2.17 12.21
C LEU A 335 -21.88 -3.71 12.36
N ALA A 336 -22.70 -4.21 13.26
CA ALA A 336 -22.84 -5.65 13.50
C ALA A 336 -23.38 -6.40 12.27
N SER A 337 -24.28 -5.78 11.51
CA SER A 337 -24.86 -6.37 10.29
C SER A 337 -23.81 -6.51 9.19
N GLU A 338 -22.98 -5.48 9.00
CA GLU A 338 -21.86 -5.48 8.06
C GLU A 338 -20.83 -6.55 8.43
N ARG A 339 -20.49 -6.67 9.72
CA ARG A 339 -19.58 -7.71 10.22
C ARG A 339 -20.12 -9.11 9.95
N HIS A 340 -21.40 -9.39 10.27
CA HIS A 340 -22.00 -10.69 10.01
C HIS A 340 -21.98 -11.03 8.51
N THR A 341 -22.24 -10.06 7.66
CA THR A 341 -22.18 -10.22 6.21
C THR A 341 -20.77 -10.61 5.74
N VAL A 342 -19.75 -9.90 6.21
CA VAL A 342 -18.35 -10.21 5.87
C VAL A 342 -17.97 -11.60 6.33
N LEU A 343 -18.33 -12.01 7.56
CA LEU A 343 -18.05 -13.33 8.10
C LEU A 343 -18.78 -14.46 7.34
N ARG A 344 -20.02 -14.24 6.92
CA ARG A 344 -20.75 -15.20 6.09
C ARG A 344 -20.03 -15.45 4.78
N ILE A 345 -19.70 -14.37 4.05
CA ILE A 345 -19.03 -14.48 2.73
C ILE A 345 -17.63 -15.06 2.88
N TRP A 346 -16.89 -14.69 3.93
CA TRP A 346 -15.61 -15.31 4.29
C TRP A 346 -15.72 -16.83 4.41
N SER A 347 -16.75 -17.31 5.13
CA SER A 347 -17.02 -18.73 5.31
C SER A 347 -17.41 -19.41 3.99
N GLU A 348 -18.24 -18.78 3.17
CA GLU A 348 -18.69 -19.30 1.86
C GLU A 348 -17.53 -19.42 0.86
N MET A 349 -16.53 -18.53 0.94
CA MET A 349 -15.28 -18.65 0.18
C MET A 349 -14.34 -19.74 0.72
N GLY A 350 -14.67 -20.38 1.84
CA GLY A 350 -13.90 -21.44 2.47
C GLY A 350 -12.62 -20.96 3.14
N LEU A 351 -12.56 -19.72 3.57
CA LEU A 351 -11.40 -19.11 4.25
C LEU A 351 -11.47 -19.24 5.78
N LEU A 352 -12.05 -20.33 6.29
CA LEU A 352 -12.22 -20.62 7.72
C LEU A 352 -10.94 -21.22 8.34
#